data_2c49e204c669c12c234d52356e2e9706
#
_entry.id   2c49e204c669c12c234d52356e2e9706
#
_cell.length_a   1.000
_cell.length_b   1.000
_cell.length_c   1.000
_cell.angle_alpha   90.00
_cell.angle_beta   90.00
_cell.angle_gamma   90.00
#
_symmetry.space_group_name_H-M   'P 1'
#
loop_
_entity.id
_entity.type
_entity.pdbx_description
1 polymer ?
#
loop_
_entity_poly.entity_id
_entity_poly.type
_entity_poly.pdbx_seq_one_letter_code
_entity_poly.pdbx_strand_id
1 'polypeptide(L)'
;MDTKLLNLDDESLICRIQEGNHDAFATLVDRHSNRFYRIAYRLVSSKDDAEDIVQEAFLKLWDRPNLWNPGKGAKFTTWFYRVVINLCFDHRKKKKLINLPEDIEFSDENPGPDVLYDVHQKQALLDRFIHELPERQQLALNLCFYEGLSNHEAAQIIGVKVKALQSLVMRAKTTLKYNVKRYLGGG
;
A
#
# COMPACT_ATOMS: atom_id res chain seq x y z
N MET A 1 23.31 -12.06 -10.53
CA MET A 1 22.43 -10.92 -10.87
C MET A 1 23.12 -10.07 -11.91
N ASP A 2 22.59 -9.95 -13.11
CA ASP A 2 23.23 -9.22 -14.20
C ASP A 2 23.17 -7.71 -13.94
N THR A 3 24.33 -7.07 -13.74
CA THR A 3 24.44 -5.62 -13.44
C THR A 3 23.77 -4.74 -14.51
N LYS A 4 23.59 -5.27 -15.73
CA LYS A 4 22.88 -4.58 -16.81
C LYS A 4 21.38 -4.44 -16.54
N LEU A 5 20.76 -5.40 -15.84
CA LEU A 5 19.32 -5.38 -15.52
C LEU A 5 18.99 -4.33 -14.46
N LEU A 6 19.90 -4.05 -13.53
CA LEU A 6 19.69 -3.05 -12.47
C LEU A 6 19.46 -1.63 -13.02
N ASN A 7 20.04 -1.33 -14.19
CA ASN A 7 19.94 0.00 -14.82
C ASN A 7 18.77 0.14 -15.80
N LEU A 8 18.01 -0.95 -16.05
CA LEU A 8 16.84 -0.87 -16.91
C LEU A 8 15.65 -0.23 -16.16
N ASP A 9 14.83 0.49 -16.90
CA ASP A 9 13.53 0.94 -16.38
C ASP A 9 12.54 -0.23 -16.24
N ASP A 10 11.45 0.02 -15.52
CA ASP A 10 10.44 -1.01 -15.26
C ASP A 10 9.79 -1.54 -16.53
N GLU A 11 9.62 -0.68 -17.55
CA GLU A 11 9.03 -1.06 -18.84
C GLU A 11 9.92 -2.06 -19.58
N SER A 12 11.22 -1.78 -19.63
CA SER A 12 12.21 -2.68 -20.22
C SER A 12 12.32 -4.00 -19.48
N LEU A 13 12.23 -3.99 -18.14
CA LEU A 13 12.21 -5.21 -17.35
C LEU A 13 10.96 -6.05 -17.67
N ILE A 14 9.79 -5.43 -17.78
CA ILE A 14 8.56 -6.15 -18.08
C ILE A 14 8.58 -6.74 -19.49
N CYS A 15 9.11 -6.03 -20.47
CA CYS A 15 9.31 -6.61 -21.80
C CYS A 15 10.13 -7.91 -21.74
N ARG A 16 11.21 -7.94 -20.95
CA ARG A 16 12.01 -9.14 -20.76
C ARG A 16 11.28 -10.24 -19.98
N ILE A 17 10.44 -9.86 -19.01
CA ILE A 17 9.58 -10.81 -18.29
C ILE A 17 8.57 -11.45 -19.25
N GLN A 18 8.04 -10.71 -20.22
CA GLN A 18 7.18 -11.24 -21.28
C GLN A 18 7.89 -12.28 -22.18
N GLU A 19 9.22 -12.18 -22.27
CA GLU A 19 10.10 -13.15 -22.95
C GLU A 19 10.52 -14.32 -22.04
N GLY A 20 10.03 -14.38 -20.80
CA GLY A 20 10.33 -15.43 -19.83
C GLY A 20 11.64 -15.22 -19.05
N ASN A 21 12.16 -14.00 -18.98
CA ASN A 21 13.42 -13.72 -18.28
C ASN A 21 13.23 -13.65 -16.76
N HIS A 22 13.70 -14.67 -16.04
CA HIS A 22 13.62 -14.79 -14.58
C HIS A 22 14.44 -13.72 -13.83
N ASP A 23 15.62 -13.34 -14.36
CA ASP A 23 16.47 -12.34 -13.71
C ASP A 23 15.86 -10.94 -13.80
N ALA A 24 15.17 -10.61 -14.89
CA ALA A 24 14.41 -9.37 -15.01
C ALA A 24 13.25 -9.34 -14.01
N PHE A 25 12.56 -10.45 -13.79
CA PHE A 25 11.52 -10.58 -12.79
C PHE A 25 12.08 -10.39 -11.37
N ALA A 26 13.17 -11.10 -11.02
CA ALA A 26 13.83 -10.95 -9.72
C ALA A 26 14.25 -9.50 -9.46
N THR A 27 14.82 -8.82 -10.48
CA THR A 27 15.20 -7.40 -10.40
C THR A 27 14.01 -6.50 -10.13
N LEU A 28 12.87 -6.74 -10.77
CA LEU A 28 11.64 -5.96 -10.56
C LEU A 28 11.06 -6.19 -9.16
N VAL A 29 11.08 -7.44 -8.68
CA VAL A 29 10.65 -7.80 -7.33
C VAL A 29 11.53 -7.09 -6.29
N ASP A 30 12.85 -7.19 -6.38
CA ASP A 30 13.78 -6.54 -5.46
C ASP A 30 13.58 -5.02 -5.40
N ARG A 31 13.32 -4.41 -6.56
CA ARG A 31 13.12 -2.95 -6.65
C ARG A 31 11.85 -2.47 -5.96
N HIS A 32 10.79 -3.26 -5.98
CA HIS A 32 9.45 -2.80 -5.62
C HIS A 32 8.80 -3.52 -4.44
N SER A 33 9.26 -4.72 -4.04
CA SER A 33 8.62 -5.55 -3.02
C SER A 33 8.38 -4.79 -1.71
N ASN A 34 9.41 -4.12 -1.19
CA ASN A 34 9.32 -3.37 0.07
C ASN A 34 8.29 -2.23 0.02
N ARG A 35 8.18 -1.53 -1.12
CA ARG A 35 7.18 -0.47 -1.33
C ARG A 35 5.77 -1.03 -1.28
N PHE A 36 5.52 -2.12 -2.00
CA PHE A 36 4.19 -2.73 -2.07
C PHE A 36 3.83 -3.46 -0.78
N TYR A 37 4.81 -4.04 -0.08
CA TYR A 37 4.62 -4.58 1.26
C TYR A 37 4.12 -3.51 2.24
N ARG A 38 4.76 -2.34 2.28
CA ARG A 38 4.33 -1.25 3.19
C ARG A 38 2.89 -0.82 2.98
N ILE A 39 2.44 -0.64 1.73
CA ILE A 39 1.05 -0.26 1.47
C ILE A 39 0.09 -1.42 1.81
N ALA A 40 0.44 -2.66 1.50
CA ALA A 40 -0.37 -3.82 1.85
C ALA A 40 -0.50 -3.94 3.36
N TYR A 41 0.59 -3.88 4.10
CA TYR A 41 0.60 -3.94 5.56
C TYR A 41 -0.29 -2.85 6.19
N ARG A 42 -0.21 -1.60 5.72
CA ARG A 42 -1.09 -0.52 6.22
C ARG A 42 -2.56 -0.74 5.91
N LEU A 43 -2.89 -1.52 4.89
CA LEU A 43 -4.29 -1.80 4.53
C LEU A 43 -4.85 -3.02 5.24
N VAL A 44 -4.04 -4.07 5.50
CA VAL A 44 -4.52 -5.33 6.10
C VAL A 44 -4.11 -5.52 7.56
N SER A 45 -3.10 -4.78 8.05
CA SER A 45 -2.58 -4.79 9.44
C SER A 45 -2.08 -6.14 9.95
N SER A 46 -1.73 -7.05 9.06
CA SER A 46 -1.15 -8.35 9.35
C SER A 46 0.09 -8.51 8.47
N LYS A 47 1.22 -8.90 9.08
CA LYS A 47 2.49 -9.10 8.37
C LYS A 47 2.37 -10.21 7.35
N ASP A 48 1.86 -11.36 7.79
CA ASP A 48 1.71 -12.55 6.96
C ASP A 48 0.76 -12.30 5.78
N ASP A 49 -0.40 -11.67 6.05
CA ASP A 49 -1.35 -11.33 5.00
C ASP A 49 -0.75 -10.34 3.99
N ALA A 50 0.05 -9.38 4.45
CA ALA A 50 0.70 -8.40 3.57
C ALA A 50 1.76 -9.06 2.67
N GLU A 51 2.56 -9.98 3.21
CA GLU A 51 3.53 -10.76 2.46
C GLU A 51 2.86 -11.63 1.41
N ASP A 52 1.82 -12.37 1.78
CA ASP A 52 1.05 -13.23 0.88
C ASP A 52 0.41 -12.42 -0.26
N ILE A 53 -0.17 -11.27 0.05
CA ILE A 53 -0.78 -10.38 -0.95
C ILE A 53 0.26 -9.88 -1.96
N VAL A 54 1.44 -9.47 -1.48
CA VAL A 54 2.50 -8.97 -2.37
C VAL A 54 3.07 -10.10 -3.21
N GLN A 55 3.28 -11.29 -2.65
CA GLN A 55 3.68 -12.48 -3.40
C GLN A 55 2.64 -12.82 -4.47
N GLU A 56 1.35 -12.86 -4.12
CA GLU A 56 0.26 -13.11 -5.07
C GLU A 56 0.25 -12.08 -6.20
N ALA A 57 0.48 -10.80 -5.89
CA ALA A 57 0.52 -9.74 -6.88
C ALA A 57 1.66 -9.95 -7.89
N PHE A 58 2.87 -10.29 -7.41
CA PHE A 58 4.00 -10.58 -8.28
C PHE A 58 3.83 -11.88 -9.07
N LEU A 59 3.26 -12.93 -8.47
CA LEU A 59 2.93 -14.16 -9.19
C LEU A 59 1.92 -13.91 -10.32
N LYS A 60 0.91 -13.07 -10.09
CA LYS A 60 -0.03 -12.65 -11.16
C LYS A 60 0.67 -11.92 -12.29
N LEU A 61 1.67 -11.10 -11.98
CA LEU A 61 2.49 -10.45 -13.02
C LEU A 61 3.32 -11.47 -13.79
N TRP A 62 3.93 -12.45 -13.12
CA TRP A 62 4.72 -13.50 -13.75
C TRP A 62 3.88 -14.37 -14.68
N ASP A 63 2.73 -14.84 -14.20
CA ASP A 63 1.83 -15.71 -14.96
C ASP A 63 1.19 -15.01 -16.16
N ARG A 64 0.95 -13.70 -16.04
CA ARG A 64 0.29 -12.89 -17.07
C ARG A 64 0.96 -11.53 -17.25
N PRO A 65 2.21 -11.48 -17.75
CA PRO A 65 2.96 -10.24 -17.86
C PRO A 65 2.35 -9.22 -18.84
N ASN A 66 1.46 -9.69 -19.73
CA ASN A 66 0.71 -8.84 -20.68
C ASN A 66 -0.48 -8.08 -20.03
N LEU A 67 -0.80 -8.31 -18.75
CA LEU A 67 -1.85 -7.56 -18.05
C LEU A 67 -1.55 -6.08 -17.96
N TRP A 68 -0.27 -5.71 -17.88
CA TRP A 68 0.17 -4.33 -18.01
C TRP A 68 0.62 -4.04 -19.44
N ASN A 69 0.19 -2.88 -19.96
CA ASN A 69 0.54 -2.43 -21.31
C ASN A 69 1.01 -0.97 -21.25
N PRO A 70 2.26 -0.68 -21.64
CA PRO A 70 2.80 0.69 -21.65
C PRO A 70 1.99 1.64 -22.53
N GLY A 71 1.39 1.14 -23.62
CA GLY A 71 0.57 1.94 -24.55
C GLY A 71 -0.70 2.51 -23.94
N LYS A 72 -1.10 2.11 -22.73
CA LYS A 72 -2.26 2.66 -22.02
C LYS A 72 -1.93 3.87 -21.13
N GLY A 73 -0.72 4.41 -21.19
CA GLY A 73 -0.32 5.68 -20.58
C GLY A 73 -0.17 5.68 -19.05
N ALA A 74 -0.38 4.55 -18.37
CA ALA A 74 -0.16 4.45 -16.94
C ALA A 74 1.22 3.82 -16.66
N LYS A 75 2.03 4.44 -15.78
CA LYS A 75 3.28 3.84 -15.30
C LYS A 75 3.00 2.45 -14.69
N PHE A 76 3.98 1.55 -14.79
CA PHE A 76 3.90 0.23 -14.16
C PHE A 76 3.51 0.31 -12.69
N THR A 77 4.18 1.18 -11.93
CA THR A 77 3.92 1.34 -10.50
C THR A 77 2.47 1.75 -10.21
N THR A 78 1.88 2.66 -11.01
CA THR A 78 0.48 3.07 -10.86
C THR A 78 -0.49 1.91 -11.08
N TRP A 79 -0.23 1.08 -12.08
CA TRP A 79 -1.03 -0.11 -12.35
C TRP A 79 -0.84 -1.15 -11.24
N PHE A 80 0.39 -1.39 -10.81
CA PHE A 80 0.69 -2.43 -9.81
C PHE A 80 0.15 -2.05 -8.42
N TYR A 81 0.14 -0.76 -8.07
CA TYR A 81 -0.59 -0.31 -6.87
C TYR A 81 -2.06 -0.74 -6.88
N ARG A 82 -2.74 -0.61 -8.03
CA ARG A 82 -4.14 -1.07 -8.15
C ARG A 82 -4.27 -2.57 -7.93
N VAL A 83 -3.35 -3.36 -8.46
CA VAL A 83 -3.35 -4.82 -8.27
C VAL A 83 -3.24 -5.15 -6.78
N VAL A 84 -2.24 -4.61 -6.10
CA VAL A 84 -2.02 -4.85 -4.66
C VAL A 84 -3.20 -4.37 -3.82
N ILE A 85 -3.70 -3.16 -4.06
CA ILE A 85 -4.83 -2.58 -3.31
C ILE A 85 -6.10 -3.40 -3.49
N ASN A 86 -6.39 -3.86 -4.70
CA ASN A 86 -7.55 -4.72 -4.95
C ASN A 86 -7.44 -6.05 -4.19
N LEU A 87 -6.25 -6.66 -4.17
CA LEU A 87 -6.00 -7.87 -3.39
C LEU A 87 -6.20 -7.63 -1.88
N CYS A 88 -5.75 -6.49 -1.35
CA CYS A 88 -5.98 -6.12 0.04
C CYS A 88 -7.48 -6.01 0.36
N PHE A 89 -8.26 -5.34 -0.51
CA PHE A 89 -9.69 -5.22 -0.29
C PHE A 89 -10.43 -6.54 -0.43
N ASP A 90 -10.07 -7.38 -1.39
CA ASP A 90 -10.63 -8.72 -1.55
C ASP A 90 -10.32 -9.59 -0.32
N HIS A 91 -9.10 -9.51 0.20
CA HIS A 91 -8.69 -10.20 1.42
C HIS A 91 -9.51 -9.76 2.64
N ARG A 92 -9.63 -8.44 2.88
CA ARG A 92 -10.44 -7.88 3.98
C ARG A 92 -11.92 -8.28 3.87
N LYS A 93 -12.46 -8.28 2.65
CA LYS A 93 -13.84 -8.71 2.41
C LYS A 93 -14.03 -10.19 2.75
N LYS A 94 -13.09 -11.05 2.39
CA LYS A 94 -13.12 -12.48 2.75
C LYS A 94 -13.06 -12.67 4.27
N LYS A 95 -12.14 -11.99 4.98
CA LYS A 95 -12.04 -12.06 6.45
C LYS A 95 -13.36 -11.67 7.13
N LYS A 96 -14.00 -10.58 6.70
CA LYS A 96 -15.30 -10.16 7.22
C LYS A 96 -16.41 -11.19 7.00
N LEU A 97 -16.43 -11.87 5.86
CA LEU A 97 -17.43 -12.90 5.57
C LEU A 97 -17.26 -14.15 6.43
N ILE A 98 -16.04 -14.45 6.86
CA ILE A 98 -15.72 -15.63 7.69
C ILE A 98 -15.81 -15.30 9.20
N ASN A 99 -16.18 -14.05 9.58
CA ASN A 99 -16.20 -13.56 10.97
C ASN A 99 -14.88 -13.77 11.72
N LEU A 100 -13.75 -13.81 11.03
CA LEU A 100 -12.44 -13.81 11.67
C LEU A 100 -12.16 -12.42 12.27
N PRO A 101 -11.64 -12.34 13.51
CA PRO A 101 -11.18 -11.09 14.09
C PRO A 101 -10.16 -10.44 13.14
N GLU A 102 -10.24 -9.13 12.95
CA GLU A 102 -9.12 -8.39 12.36
C GLU A 102 -8.01 -8.41 13.40
N ASP A 103 -6.99 -9.23 13.19
CA ASP A 103 -5.76 -9.18 13.97
C ASP A 103 -5.03 -7.90 13.59
N ILE A 104 -5.29 -6.83 14.34
CA ILE A 104 -4.59 -5.56 14.17
C ILE A 104 -3.27 -5.72 14.90
N GLU A 105 -2.28 -6.28 14.22
CA GLU A 105 -0.89 -6.26 14.68
C GLU A 105 -0.36 -4.84 14.51
N PHE A 106 -0.41 -4.05 15.56
CA PHE A 106 0.41 -2.84 15.62
C PHE A 106 1.87 -3.29 15.78
N SER A 107 2.74 -2.88 14.87
CA SER A 107 4.14 -3.25 14.89
C SER A 107 4.78 -2.85 16.22
N ASP A 108 4.99 -3.82 17.11
CA ASP A 108 5.96 -3.73 18.20
C ASP A 108 7.36 -3.98 17.61
N GLU A 109 7.90 -3.02 16.89
CA GLU A 109 9.34 -2.96 16.71
C GLU A 109 9.92 -2.38 18.00
N ASN A 110 10.39 -3.31 18.83
CA ASN A 110 11.24 -3.20 20.02
C ASN A 110 11.47 -1.78 20.56
N PRO A 111 10.83 -1.37 21.68
CA PRO A 111 11.07 -0.05 22.25
C PRO A 111 12.40 -0.03 23.00
N GLY A 112 13.33 0.77 22.51
CA GLY A 112 14.40 1.30 23.35
C GLY A 112 13.86 2.33 24.36
N PRO A 113 14.68 2.82 25.32
CA PRO A 113 14.22 3.40 26.59
C PRO A 113 13.34 4.65 26.45
N ASP A 114 12.36 4.73 27.32
CA ASP A 114 11.38 5.78 27.72
C ASP A 114 10.90 6.85 26.72
N VAL A 115 11.74 7.52 25.97
CA VAL A 115 11.35 8.58 25.02
C VAL A 115 10.78 8.00 23.72
N LEU A 116 11.31 6.84 23.30
CA LEU A 116 10.83 6.11 22.13
C LEU A 116 9.44 5.48 22.39
N TYR A 117 9.17 5.09 23.64
CA TYR A 117 7.89 4.47 24.03
C TYR A 117 6.69 5.42 23.79
N ASP A 118 6.82 6.71 24.15
CA ASP A 118 5.76 7.71 23.95
C ASP A 118 5.52 7.99 22.44
N VAL A 119 6.58 8.01 21.64
CA VAL A 119 6.47 8.18 20.18
C VAL A 119 5.79 6.97 19.52
N HIS A 120 6.14 5.75 19.93
CA HIS A 120 5.54 4.53 19.41
C HIS A 120 4.06 4.41 19.80
N GLN A 121 3.71 4.73 21.04
CA GLN A 121 2.30 4.76 21.46
C GLN A 121 1.46 5.76 20.66
N LYS A 122 2.00 6.94 20.41
CA LYS A 122 1.32 7.97 19.60
C LYS A 122 1.16 7.51 18.15
N GLN A 123 2.17 6.83 17.59
CA GLN A 123 2.10 6.29 16.24
C GLN A 123 1.06 5.17 16.15
N ALA A 124 1.09 4.20 17.07
CA ALA A 124 0.11 3.12 17.11
C ALA A 124 -1.34 3.63 17.24
N LEU A 125 -1.53 4.67 18.07
CA LEU A 125 -2.83 5.32 18.21
C LEU A 125 -3.28 6.00 16.91
N LEU A 126 -2.37 6.68 16.22
CA LEU A 126 -2.65 7.32 14.94
C LEU A 126 -3.00 6.26 13.87
N ASP A 127 -2.26 5.16 13.81
CA ASP A 127 -2.50 4.07 12.88
C ASP A 127 -3.87 3.42 13.13
N ARG A 128 -4.26 3.25 14.39
CA ARG A 128 -5.61 2.81 14.76
C ARG A 128 -6.68 3.76 14.23
N PHE A 129 -6.55 5.07 14.45
CA PHE A 129 -7.52 6.04 13.95
C PHE A 129 -7.56 6.09 12.41
N ILE A 130 -6.42 5.85 11.74
CA ILE A 130 -6.39 5.73 10.29
C ILE A 130 -7.17 4.50 9.84
N HIS A 131 -7.05 3.38 10.56
CA HIS A 131 -7.77 2.14 10.28
C HIS A 131 -9.30 2.29 10.42
N GLU A 132 -9.76 3.14 11.32
CA GLU A 132 -11.18 3.45 11.54
C GLU A 132 -11.78 4.34 10.44
N LEU A 133 -10.95 4.92 9.55
CA LEU A 133 -11.44 5.72 8.43
C LEU A 133 -12.17 4.86 7.39
N PRO A 134 -13.15 5.44 6.67
CA PRO A 134 -13.71 4.81 5.46
C PRO A 134 -12.60 4.44 4.47
N GLU A 135 -12.67 3.27 3.86
CA GLU A 135 -11.61 2.68 3.01
C GLU A 135 -11.00 3.65 2.00
N ARG A 136 -11.85 4.44 1.29
CA ARG A 136 -11.35 5.42 0.31
C ARG A 136 -10.59 6.58 0.94
N GLN A 137 -10.94 6.98 2.17
CA GLN A 137 -10.23 8.03 2.90
C GLN A 137 -8.90 7.51 3.42
N GLN A 138 -8.90 6.29 3.96
CA GLN A 138 -7.70 5.58 4.39
C GLN A 138 -6.71 5.44 3.23
N LEU A 139 -7.19 4.97 2.07
CA LEU A 139 -6.37 4.80 0.89
C LEU A 139 -5.79 6.12 0.37
N ALA A 140 -6.61 7.17 0.27
CA ALA A 140 -6.16 8.49 -0.17
C ALA A 140 -5.06 9.06 0.76
N LEU A 141 -5.21 8.88 2.07
CA LEU A 141 -4.23 9.31 3.05
C LEU A 141 -2.91 8.52 2.89
N ASN A 142 -3.00 7.18 2.79
CA ASN A 142 -1.83 6.33 2.65
C ASN A 142 -1.03 6.68 1.38
N LEU A 143 -1.67 6.81 0.23
CA LEU A 143 -1.00 7.12 -1.03
C LEU A 143 -0.35 8.51 -1.02
N CYS A 144 -1.03 9.53 -0.48
CA CYS A 144 -0.51 10.89 -0.50
C CYS A 144 0.55 11.16 0.57
N PHE A 145 0.43 10.60 1.78
CA PHE A 145 1.30 10.94 2.90
C PHE A 145 2.37 9.91 3.20
N TYR A 146 2.05 8.62 3.14
CA TYR A 146 3.03 7.57 3.43
C TYR A 146 3.81 7.14 2.19
N GLU A 147 3.15 7.07 1.03
CA GLU A 147 3.83 6.73 -0.23
C GLU A 147 4.38 7.96 -0.96
N GLY A 148 4.04 9.18 -0.51
CA GLY A 148 4.54 10.43 -1.08
C GLY A 148 4.12 10.67 -2.53
N LEU A 149 3.03 10.05 -2.98
CA LEU A 149 2.55 10.19 -4.35
C LEU A 149 1.89 11.56 -4.55
N SER A 150 2.06 12.10 -5.75
CA SER A 150 1.33 13.30 -6.16
C SER A 150 -0.19 13.06 -6.16
N ASN A 151 -0.96 14.13 -5.97
CA ASN A 151 -2.42 14.05 -6.05
C ASN A 151 -2.91 13.44 -7.38
N HIS A 152 -2.19 13.67 -8.46
CA HIS A 152 -2.52 13.12 -9.77
C HIS A 152 -2.33 11.60 -9.79
N GLU A 153 -1.18 11.10 -9.33
CA GLU A 153 -0.88 9.66 -9.28
C GLU A 153 -1.83 8.92 -8.34
N ALA A 154 -2.05 9.47 -7.13
CA ALA A 154 -2.99 8.89 -6.17
C ALA A 154 -4.43 8.87 -6.70
N ALA A 155 -4.87 9.92 -7.39
CA ALA A 155 -6.19 9.97 -8.03
C ALA A 155 -6.31 8.93 -9.14
N GLN A 156 -5.26 8.75 -9.94
CA GLN A 156 -5.20 7.69 -10.95
C GLN A 156 -5.30 6.31 -10.32
N ILE A 157 -4.57 6.04 -9.23
CA ILE A 157 -4.60 4.74 -8.54
C ILE A 157 -6.00 4.44 -8.00
N ILE A 158 -6.64 5.40 -7.33
CA ILE A 158 -7.98 5.24 -6.74
C ILE A 158 -9.08 5.23 -7.82
N GLY A 159 -8.81 5.73 -9.02
CA GLY A 159 -9.80 5.83 -10.10
C GLY A 159 -10.78 6.99 -9.89
N VAL A 160 -10.32 8.13 -9.37
CA VAL A 160 -11.14 9.33 -9.13
C VAL A 160 -10.51 10.57 -9.77
N LYS A 161 -11.29 11.66 -9.87
CA LYS A 161 -10.75 12.97 -10.27
C LYS A 161 -9.90 13.57 -9.13
N VAL A 162 -8.87 14.38 -9.47
CA VAL A 162 -8.00 15.02 -8.49
C VAL A 162 -8.77 15.81 -7.42
N LYS A 163 -9.82 16.54 -7.81
CA LYS A 163 -10.69 17.26 -6.85
C LYS A 163 -11.39 16.32 -5.85
N ALA A 164 -11.81 15.14 -6.32
CA ALA A 164 -12.42 14.14 -5.44
C ALA A 164 -11.38 13.54 -4.47
N LEU A 165 -10.16 13.26 -4.93
CA LEU A 165 -9.06 12.85 -4.06
C LEU A 165 -8.78 13.89 -2.97
N GLN A 166 -8.65 15.16 -3.33
CA GLN A 166 -8.43 16.25 -2.38
C GLN A 166 -9.53 16.31 -1.32
N SER A 167 -10.79 16.08 -1.71
CA SER A 167 -11.92 16.00 -0.78
C SER A 167 -11.81 14.79 0.16
N LEU A 168 -11.37 13.63 -0.35
CA LEU A 168 -11.13 12.44 0.49
C LEU A 168 -10.04 12.70 1.53
N VAL A 169 -8.91 13.27 1.12
CA VAL A 169 -7.79 13.62 2.00
C VAL A 169 -8.23 14.65 3.07
N MET A 170 -8.98 15.68 2.66
CA MET A 170 -9.49 16.69 3.59
C MET A 170 -10.42 16.07 4.64
N ARG A 171 -11.36 15.21 4.22
CA ARG A 171 -12.26 14.52 5.15
C ARG A 171 -11.50 13.59 6.09
N ALA A 172 -10.53 12.82 5.59
CA ALA A 172 -9.67 11.98 6.41
C ALA A 172 -8.97 12.78 7.51
N LYS A 173 -8.33 13.89 7.15
CA LYS A 173 -7.67 14.80 8.11
C LYS A 173 -8.63 15.35 9.15
N THR A 174 -9.83 15.74 8.76
CA THR A 174 -10.85 16.28 9.66
C THR A 174 -11.30 15.23 10.68
N THR A 175 -11.57 14.01 10.21
CA THR A 175 -11.95 12.88 11.07
C THR A 175 -10.82 12.52 12.04
N LEU A 176 -9.58 12.41 11.56
CA LEU A 176 -8.43 12.14 12.42
C LEU A 176 -8.24 13.22 13.48
N LYS A 177 -8.33 14.49 13.10
CA LYS A 177 -8.23 15.60 14.05
C LYS A 177 -9.31 15.55 15.14
N TYR A 178 -10.53 15.16 14.76
CA TYR A 178 -11.63 14.98 15.69
C TYR A 178 -11.35 13.81 16.66
N ASN A 179 -10.95 12.64 16.14
CA ASN A 179 -10.68 11.45 16.95
C ASN A 179 -9.52 11.69 17.95
N VAL A 180 -8.43 12.31 17.49
CA VAL A 180 -7.30 12.68 18.35
C VAL A 180 -7.72 13.65 19.45
N LYS A 181 -8.49 14.70 19.11
CA LYS A 181 -8.98 15.67 20.13
C LYS A 181 -9.88 15.00 21.17
N ARG A 182 -10.78 14.12 20.72
CA ARG A 182 -11.68 13.38 21.61
C ARG A 182 -10.90 12.46 22.55
N TYR A 183 -9.86 11.80 22.05
CA TYR A 183 -8.99 10.95 22.86
C TYR A 183 -8.20 11.74 23.90
N LEU A 184 -7.62 12.88 23.52
CA LEU A 184 -6.83 13.73 24.41
C LEU A 184 -7.67 14.60 25.36
N GLY A 185 -8.92 14.88 25.01
CA GLY A 185 -9.83 15.73 25.80
C GLY A 185 -10.83 14.96 26.66
N GLY A 186 -10.79 13.64 26.69
CA GLY A 186 -11.67 12.74 27.46
C GLY A 186 -11.07 12.24 28.78
N GLY A 187 -10.04 12.95 29.31
CA GLY A 187 -9.48 12.72 30.64
C GLY A 187 -9.97 13.75 31.64
#